data_44845a087cd4b4336db363a6c90c4f57
#
_entry.id   44845a087cd4b4336db363a6c90c4f57
#
_cell.length_a   1.000
_cell.length_b   1.000
_cell.length_c   1.000
_cell.angle_alpha   90.00
_cell.angle_beta   90.00
_cell.angle_gamma   90.00
#
_symmetry.space_group_name_H-M   'P 1'
#
loop_
_entity.id
_entity.type
_entity.pdbx_description
1 polymer ?
#
loop_
_entity_poly.entity_id
_entity_poly.type
_entity_poly.pdbx_seq_one_letter_code
_entity_poly.pdbx_strand_id
1 'polypeptide(L)'
;ALTDSPVEEEWLASLLAERPATRELHREPNGFMLLAHSEQRGLHRPPHDHGRAWVVYGIQSGVLEVGTYVKVKDPGGERLVQRETVLLRPGEARAYLPGDIHDTRCLTENALVFRFTERDLKHEDQVEQRITRFVERDGEWFAPAR
;
A
#
# COMPACT_ATOMS: atom_id res chain seq x y z
N ALA A 1 8.02 3.01 -18.61
CA ALA A 1 7.12 2.46 -17.59
C ALA A 1 6.06 3.48 -17.21
N LEU A 2 4.97 3.05 -16.54
CA LEU A 2 3.87 3.94 -16.13
C LEU A 2 4.37 5.12 -15.26
N THR A 3 5.35 4.85 -14.39
CA THR A 3 5.97 5.87 -13.53
C THR A 3 6.86 6.86 -14.26
N ASP A 4 7.16 6.60 -15.52
CA ASP A 4 7.99 7.48 -16.37
C ASP A 4 7.15 8.21 -17.42
N SER A 5 5.82 8.14 -17.34
CA SER A 5 4.92 8.85 -18.26
C SER A 5 5.13 10.35 -18.17
N PRO A 6 5.10 11.07 -19.31
CA PRO A 6 5.20 12.52 -19.30
C PRO A 6 4.09 13.16 -18.46
N VAL A 7 4.45 14.12 -17.63
CA VAL A 7 3.49 14.80 -16.73
C VAL A 7 2.45 15.64 -17.48
N GLU A 8 2.70 15.93 -18.73
CA GLU A 8 1.79 16.64 -19.62
C GLU A 8 0.65 15.78 -20.17
N GLU A 9 0.76 14.45 -20.05
CA GLU A 9 -0.35 13.58 -20.43
C GLU A 9 -1.58 13.89 -19.57
N GLU A 10 -2.71 14.10 -20.21
CA GLU A 10 -3.95 14.59 -19.56
C GLU A 10 -4.35 13.76 -18.33
N TRP A 11 -4.28 12.42 -18.45
CA TRP A 11 -4.65 11.54 -17.34
C TRP A 11 -3.74 11.72 -16.11
N LEU A 12 -2.44 11.93 -16.33
CA LEU A 12 -1.47 12.12 -15.25
C LEU A 12 -1.55 13.52 -14.68
N ALA A 13 -1.65 14.54 -15.56
CA ALA A 13 -1.84 15.92 -15.14
C ALA A 13 -3.09 16.08 -14.27
N SER A 14 -4.19 15.41 -14.62
CA SER A 14 -5.42 15.39 -13.83
C SER A 14 -5.19 14.82 -12.43
N LEU A 15 -4.50 13.69 -12.33
CA LEU A 15 -4.19 13.08 -11.02
C LEU A 15 -3.32 13.98 -10.15
N LEU A 16 -2.32 14.61 -10.74
CA LEU A 16 -1.42 15.52 -10.02
C LEU A 16 -2.12 16.79 -9.54
N ALA A 17 -3.07 17.29 -10.32
CA ALA A 17 -3.84 18.49 -9.97
C ALA A 17 -4.94 18.18 -8.94
N GLU A 18 -5.72 17.13 -9.15
CA GLU A 18 -6.88 16.79 -8.32
C GLU A 18 -6.51 16.07 -7.03
N ARG A 19 -5.39 15.35 -7.01
CA ARG A 19 -4.88 14.60 -5.86
C ARG A 19 -5.94 13.74 -5.19
N PRO A 20 -6.60 12.82 -5.92
CA PRO A 20 -7.62 11.97 -5.33
C PRO A 20 -6.99 11.03 -4.30
N ALA A 21 -7.68 10.79 -3.18
CA ALA A 21 -7.22 9.82 -2.19
C ALA A 21 -7.05 8.43 -2.83
N THR A 22 -8.03 8.04 -3.65
CA THR A 22 -8.00 6.82 -4.45
C THR A 22 -8.78 7.02 -5.74
N ARG A 23 -8.18 6.61 -6.85
CA ARG A 23 -8.88 6.57 -8.16
C ARG A 23 -8.57 5.27 -8.87
N GLU A 24 -9.60 4.54 -9.28
CA GLU A 24 -9.48 3.39 -10.15
C GLU A 24 -9.14 3.88 -11.56
N LEU A 25 -8.01 3.44 -12.09
CA LEU A 25 -7.57 3.80 -13.44
C LEU A 25 -7.96 2.71 -14.46
N HIS A 26 -7.91 1.45 -14.06
CA HIS A 26 -8.20 0.34 -14.92
C HIS A 26 -8.62 -0.89 -14.11
N ARG A 27 -9.51 -1.70 -14.70
CA ARG A 27 -9.98 -2.97 -14.14
C ARG A 27 -10.10 -4.00 -15.25
N GLU A 28 -9.46 -5.15 -15.06
CA GLU A 28 -9.59 -6.28 -15.97
C GLU A 28 -10.71 -7.23 -15.52
N PRO A 29 -11.35 -7.96 -16.46
CA PRO A 29 -12.38 -8.95 -16.10
C PRO A 29 -11.90 -10.05 -15.17
N ASN A 30 -10.59 -10.39 -15.19
CA ASN A 30 -9.98 -11.38 -14.30
C ASN A 30 -9.73 -10.88 -12.87
N GLY A 31 -10.06 -9.61 -12.56
CA GLY A 31 -9.92 -9.00 -11.26
C GLY A 31 -8.70 -8.11 -11.08
N PHE A 32 -7.76 -8.09 -12.01
CA PHE A 32 -6.61 -7.18 -11.95
C PHE A 32 -7.08 -5.73 -11.96
N MET A 33 -6.50 -4.92 -11.09
CA MET A 33 -6.83 -3.51 -10.95
C MET A 33 -5.59 -2.64 -10.89
N LEU A 34 -5.70 -1.47 -11.49
CA LEU A 34 -4.73 -0.39 -11.35
C LEU A 34 -5.40 0.80 -10.70
N LEU A 35 -4.86 1.25 -9.57
CA LEU A 35 -5.35 2.39 -8.82
C LEU A 35 -4.25 3.43 -8.65
N ALA A 36 -4.67 4.70 -8.54
CA ALA A 36 -3.80 5.78 -8.13
C ALA A 36 -4.19 6.24 -6.74
N HIS A 37 -3.18 6.48 -5.90
CA HIS A 37 -3.34 7.03 -4.56
C HIS A 37 -2.51 8.29 -4.42
N SER A 38 -3.14 9.38 -4.01
CA SER A 38 -2.43 10.59 -3.59
C SER A 38 -2.22 10.53 -2.08
N GLU A 39 -0.96 10.66 -1.68
CA GLU A 39 -0.56 10.63 -0.28
C GLU A 39 -0.02 11.99 0.14
N GLN A 40 -0.12 12.32 1.41
CA GLN A 40 0.38 13.56 1.99
C GLN A 40 1.37 13.27 3.10
N ARG A 41 2.28 14.22 3.37
CA ARG A 41 3.28 14.09 4.43
C ARG A 41 2.66 13.64 5.75
N GLY A 42 3.24 12.60 6.32
CA GLY A 42 2.81 12.04 7.60
C GLY A 42 1.65 11.07 7.53
N LEU A 43 0.98 10.93 6.36
CA LEU A 43 -0.03 9.87 6.22
C LEU A 43 0.64 8.52 6.40
N HIS A 44 0.25 7.84 7.47
CA HIS A 44 0.72 6.52 7.85
C HIS A 44 -0.41 5.51 7.71
N ARG A 45 -0.19 4.52 6.88
CA ARG A 45 -1.09 3.36 6.78
C ARG A 45 -0.50 2.24 7.64
N PRO A 46 -1.16 1.89 8.77
CA PRO A 46 -0.64 0.91 9.71
C PRO A 46 -0.35 -0.46 9.07
N PRO A 47 0.46 -1.31 9.74
CA PRO A 47 0.76 -2.63 9.23
C PRO A 47 -0.48 -3.44 8.91
N HIS A 48 -0.49 -4.01 7.71
CA HIS A 48 -1.57 -4.84 7.20
C HIS A 48 -1.01 -5.81 6.15
N ASP A 49 -1.77 -6.85 5.85
CA ASP A 49 -1.54 -7.71 4.70
C ASP A 49 -2.60 -7.44 3.62
N HIS A 50 -2.52 -8.13 2.51
CA HIS A 50 -3.51 -8.04 1.42
C HIS A 50 -4.23 -9.37 1.20
N GLY A 51 -4.34 -10.18 2.25
CA GLY A 51 -5.02 -11.47 2.18
C GLY A 51 -4.32 -12.42 1.21
N ARG A 52 -5.04 -12.82 0.16
CA ARG A 52 -4.52 -13.72 -0.88
C ARG A 52 -4.01 -13.00 -2.13
N ALA A 53 -4.04 -11.67 -2.11
CA ALA A 53 -3.61 -10.88 -3.25
C ALA A 53 -2.13 -10.49 -3.15
N TRP A 54 -1.44 -10.46 -4.29
CA TRP A 54 -0.21 -9.71 -4.41
C TRP A 54 -0.51 -8.27 -4.82
N VAL A 55 0.38 -7.36 -4.46
CA VAL A 55 0.31 -5.95 -4.86
C VAL A 55 1.66 -5.44 -5.32
N VAL A 56 1.64 -4.51 -6.26
CA VAL A 56 2.83 -3.77 -6.69
C VAL A 56 2.58 -2.29 -6.46
N TYR A 57 3.50 -1.63 -5.78
CA TYR A 57 3.52 -0.18 -5.65
C TYR A 57 4.58 0.41 -6.59
N GLY A 58 4.18 1.40 -7.38
CA GLY A 58 5.08 2.20 -8.21
C GLY A 58 4.95 3.67 -7.84
N ILE A 59 6.05 4.38 -7.73
CA ILE A 59 6.06 5.79 -7.34
C ILE A 59 6.24 6.67 -8.59
N GLN A 60 5.26 7.52 -8.85
CA GLN A 60 5.34 8.54 -9.89
C GLN A 60 6.03 9.79 -9.36
N SER A 61 5.65 10.24 -8.15
CA SER A 61 6.21 11.43 -7.51
C SER A 61 6.21 11.28 -6.00
N GLY A 62 7.10 12.00 -5.33
CA GLY A 62 7.26 11.92 -3.88
C GLY A 62 8.06 10.69 -3.44
N VAL A 63 8.12 10.49 -2.13
CA VAL A 63 8.85 9.36 -1.50
C VAL A 63 7.94 8.66 -0.52
N LEU A 64 7.85 7.35 -0.65
CA LEU A 64 7.12 6.48 0.25
C LEU A 64 8.10 5.61 1.05
N GLU A 65 7.99 5.66 2.36
CA GLU A 65 8.68 4.72 3.24
C GLU A 65 7.81 3.49 3.45
N VAL A 66 8.39 2.31 3.25
CA VAL A 66 7.68 1.04 3.44
C VAL A 66 8.44 0.20 4.45
N GLY A 67 7.79 -0.09 5.58
CA GLY A 67 8.27 -1.05 6.56
C GLY A 67 7.68 -2.42 6.30
N THR A 68 8.48 -3.48 6.46
CA THR A 68 8.01 -4.86 6.40
C THR A 68 8.18 -5.55 7.73
N TYR A 69 7.28 -6.48 8.02
CA TYR A 69 7.14 -7.10 9.34
C TYR A 69 7.04 -8.62 9.23
N VAL A 70 7.45 -9.29 10.30
CA VAL A 70 7.20 -10.71 10.52
C VAL A 70 6.38 -10.90 11.78
N LYS A 71 5.55 -11.93 11.79
CA LYS A 71 4.79 -12.34 12.97
C LYS A 71 5.66 -13.16 13.90
N VAL A 72 5.63 -12.84 15.19
CA VAL A 72 6.18 -13.69 16.24
C VAL A 72 5.07 -14.00 17.24
N LYS A 73 5.08 -15.23 17.76
CA LYS A 73 4.16 -15.63 18.81
C LYS A 73 4.82 -15.42 20.17
N ASP A 74 4.14 -14.75 21.05
CA ASP A 74 4.53 -14.65 22.45
C ASP A 74 3.31 -14.85 23.36
N PRO A 75 3.47 -14.90 24.70
CA PRO A 75 2.35 -15.13 25.62
C PRO A 75 1.23 -14.08 25.51
N GLY A 76 1.52 -12.88 24.98
CA GLY A 76 0.54 -11.81 24.78
C GLY A 76 -0.23 -11.89 23.46
N GLY A 77 0.08 -12.87 22.60
CA GLY A 77 -0.54 -13.07 21.29
C GLY A 77 0.45 -12.96 20.12
N GLU A 78 -0.08 -12.79 18.91
CA GLU A 78 0.76 -12.56 17.73
C GLU A 78 1.17 -11.10 17.66
N ARG A 79 2.48 -10.87 17.73
CA ARG A 79 3.10 -9.55 17.67
C ARG A 79 3.92 -9.42 16.39
N LEU A 80 4.00 -8.20 15.86
CA LEU A 80 4.86 -7.91 14.72
C LEU A 80 6.25 -7.45 15.17
N VAL A 81 7.25 -7.92 14.45
CA VAL A 81 8.62 -7.42 14.55
C VAL A 81 8.99 -6.84 13.19
N GLN A 82 9.49 -5.61 13.19
CA GLN A 82 9.92 -4.96 11.97
C GLN A 82 11.17 -5.65 11.42
N ARG A 83 11.12 -5.98 10.13
CA ARG A 83 12.18 -6.68 9.42
C ARG A 83 13.12 -5.72 8.69
N GLU A 84 12.53 -4.84 7.88
CA GLU A 84 13.30 -3.83 7.15
C GLU A 84 12.43 -2.61 6.86
N THR A 85 13.09 -1.52 6.50
CA THR A 85 12.48 -0.31 5.99
C THR A 85 13.16 0.07 4.70
N VAL A 86 12.37 0.33 3.65
CA VAL A 86 12.87 0.79 2.36
C VAL A 86 12.22 2.10 1.98
N LEU A 87 12.94 2.91 1.20
CA LEU A 87 12.39 4.12 0.58
C LEU A 87 12.12 3.82 -0.89
N LEU A 88 10.88 4.07 -1.31
CA LEU A 88 10.50 4.03 -2.72
C LEU A 88 10.50 5.46 -3.27
N ARG A 89 11.29 5.69 -4.31
CA ARG A 89 11.47 6.98 -4.97
C ARG A 89 10.81 6.99 -6.34
N PRO A 90 10.64 8.16 -6.97
CA PRO A 90 10.08 8.25 -8.31
C PRO A 90 10.79 7.31 -9.30
N GLY A 91 10.01 6.59 -10.09
CA GLY A 91 10.48 5.58 -11.04
C GLY A 91 10.70 4.19 -10.46
N GLU A 92 10.68 4.04 -9.13
CA GLU A 92 10.85 2.76 -8.46
C GLU A 92 9.52 2.04 -8.23
N ALA A 93 9.55 0.71 -8.24
CA ALA A 93 8.41 -0.14 -7.93
C ALA A 93 8.84 -1.33 -7.10
N ARG A 94 7.92 -1.84 -6.26
CA ARG A 94 8.16 -3.02 -5.44
C ARG A 94 6.90 -3.87 -5.33
N ALA A 95 7.07 -5.18 -5.42
CA ALA A 95 6.00 -6.15 -5.26
C ALA A 95 5.98 -6.72 -3.84
N TYR A 96 4.77 -6.93 -3.34
CA TYR A 96 4.50 -7.60 -2.07
C TYR A 96 3.62 -8.81 -2.36
N LEU A 97 4.02 -9.96 -1.85
CA LEU A 97 3.37 -11.23 -2.09
C LEU A 97 2.16 -11.44 -1.15
N PRO A 98 1.27 -12.38 -1.46
CA PRO A 98 0.19 -12.73 -0.54
C PRO A 98 0.72 -13.05 0.86
N GLY A 99 0.13 -12.42 1.86
CA GLY A 99 0.53 -12.58 3.26
C GLY A 99 1.69 -11.72 3.75
N ASP A 100 2.40 -11.04 2.86
CA ASP A 100 3.42 -10.06 3.26
C ASP A 100 2.77 -8.93 4.05
N ILE A 101 3.39 -8.58 5.18
CA ILE A 101 2.89 -7.53 6.08
C ILE A 101 3.77 -6.30 5.94
N HIS A 102 3.15 -5.16 5.64
CA HIS A 102 3.85 -3.90 5.51
C HIS A 102 3.02 -2.73 6.03
N ASP A 103 3.71 -1.64 6.36
CA ASP A 103 3.14 -0.33 6.54
C ASP A 103 3.71 0.65 5.52
N THR A 104 3.05 1.78 5.35
CA THR A 104 3.54 2.84 4.45
C THR A 104 3.42 4.20 5.13
N ARG A 105 4.40 5.06 4.85
CA ARG A 105 4.42 6.45 5.31
C ARG A 105 4.89 7.37 4.20
N CYS A 106 4.14 8.42 3.92
CA CYS A 106 4.55 9.45 2.99
C CYS A 106 5.54 10.41 3.65
N LEU A 107 6.73 10.53 3.09
CA LEU A 107 7.81 11.38 3.63
C LEU A 107 7.88 12.76 3.00
N THR A 108 7.31 12.94 1.80
CA THR A 108 7.28 14.21 1.09
C THR A 108 5.94 14.91 1.26
N GLU A 109 5.86 16.19 0.93
CA GLU A 109 4.61 16.96 1.05
C GLU A 109 3.45 16.25 0.34
N ASN A 110 3.72 15.73 -0.87
CA ASN A 110 2.78 14.92 -1.64
C ASN A 110 3.52 13.74 -2.27
N ALA A 111 2.77 12.69 -2.54
CA ALA A 111 3.24 11.56 -3.34
C ALA A 111 2.09 11.04 -4.20
N LEU A 112 2.41 10.57 -5.40
CA LEU A 112 1.48 9.84 -6.26
C LEU A 112 1.99 8.42 -6.40
N VAL A 113 1.17 7.48 -5.95
CA VAL A 113 1.49 6.05 -5.90
C VAL A 113 0.52 5.30 -6.80
N PHE A 114 1.05 4.50 -7.71
CA PHE A 114 0.26 3.52 -8.46
C PHE A 114 0.27 2.19 -7.72
N ARG A 115 -0.90 1.60 -7.55
CA ARG A 115 -1.06 0.27 -6.97
C ARG A 115 -1.69 -0.66 -8.00
N PHE A 116 -0.94 -1.67 -8.39
CA PHE A 116 -1.45 -2.75 -9.24
C PHE A 116 -1.70 -3.98 -8.37
N THR A 117 -2.91 -4.52 -8.42
CA THR A 117 -3.32 -5.64 -7.58
C THR A 117 -3.89 -6.79 -8.40
N GLU A 118 -3.64 -8.00 -7.94
CA GLU A 118 -4.21 -9.22 -8.53
C GLU A 118 -5.74 -9.26 -8.39
N ARG A 119 -6.27 -8.67 -7.31
CA ARG A 119 -7.68 -8.74 -6.94
C ARG A 119 -8.18 -7.39 -6.45
N ASP A 120 -9.49 -7.24 -6.43
CA ASP A 120 -10.12 -6.11 -5.76
C ASP A 120 -9.93 -6.24 -4.24
N LEU A 121 -9.03 -5.42 -3.69
CA LEU A 121 -8.72 -5.45 -2.26
C LEU A 121 -9.91 -5.00 -1.40
N LYS A 122 -10.81 -4.18 -1.92
CA LYS A 122 -12.03 -3.82 -1.22
C LYS A 122 -12.93 -5.03 -1.04
N HIS A 123 -13.04 -5.87 -2.07
CA HIS A 123 -13.76 -7.14 -1.98
C HIS A 123 -13.08 -8.10 -1.00
N GLU A 124 -11.75 -8.26 -1.08
CA GLU A 124 -10.98 -9.09 -0.16
C GLU A 124 -11.15 -8.67 1.29
N ASP A 125 -11.29 -7.37 1.54
CA ASP A 125 -11.46 -6.82 2.88
C ASP A 125 -12.90 -6.93 3.39
N GLN A 126 -13.85 -6.40 2.63
CA GLN A 126 -15.22 -6.22 3.10
C GLN A 126 -16.10 -7.46 2.93
N VAL A 127 -15.86 -8.26 1.90
CA VAL A 127 -16.67 -9.45 1.60
C VAL A 127 -16.01 -10.72 2.11
N GLU A 128 -14.76 -10.94 1.74
CA GLU A 128 -14.02 -12.15 2.08
C GLU A 128 -13.36 -12.10 3.46
N GLN A 129 -13.21 -10.89 4.01
CA GLN A 129 -12.60 -10.65 5.33
C GLN A 129 -11.22 -11.31 5.49
N ARG A 130 -10.41 -11.25 4.43
CA ARG A 130 -9.07 -11.87 4.38
C ARG A 130 -7.94 -10.91 4.70
N ILE A 131 -8.19 -9.60 4.68
CA ILE A 131 -7.18 -8.59 4.99
C ILE A 131 -7.09 -8.44 6.50
N THR A 132 -5.88 -8.55 7.03
CA THR A 132 -5.60 -8.33 8.44
C THR A 132 -4.99 -6.94 8.61
N ARG A 133 -5.61 -6.12 9.46
CA ARG A 133 -5.07 -4.84 9.92
C ARG A 133 -4.62 -4.99 11.35
N PHE A 134 -3.35 -4.72 11.59
CA PHE A 134 -2.76 -4.85 12.93
C PHE A 134 -3.06 -3.61 13.75
N VAL A 135 -3.16 -3.79 15.06
CA VAL A 135 -3.48 -2.73 16.02
C VAL A 135 -2.30 -2.45 16.93
N GLU A 136 -2.08 -1.17 17.24
CA GLU A 136 -1.01 -0.73 18.14
C GLU A 136 -1.47 -0.85 19.60
N ARG A 137 -0.57 -1.40 20.43
CA ARG A 137 -0.70 -1.41 21.88
C ARG A 137 0.68 -1.21 22.47
N ASP A 138 0.84 -0.15 23.27
CA ASP A 138 2.12 0.17 23.97
C ASP A 138 3.33 0.23 23.03
N GLY A 139 3.14 0.81 21.82
CA GLY A 139 4.22 0.96 20.83
C GLY A 139 4.53 -0.29 20.01
N GLU A 140 3.78 -1.35 20.20
CA GLU A 140 3.91 -2.61 19.45
C GLU A 140 2.64 -2.93 18.66
N TRP A 141 2.81 -3.66 17.55
CA TRP A 141 1.71 -4.04 16.67
C TRP A 141 1.29 -5.48 16.93
N PHE A 142 -0.01 -5.69 17.11
CA PHE A 142 -0.61 -6.99 17.40
C PHE A 142 -1.72 -7.33 16.40
N ALA A 143 -1.91 -8.63 16.17
CA ALA A 143 -3.10 -9.09 15.45
C ALA A 143 -4.36 -8.64 16.21
N PRO A 144 -5.42 -8.21 15.49
CA PRO A 144 -6.67 -7.84 16.14
C PRO A 144 -7.29 -9.04 16.85
N ALA A 145 -8.00 -8.78 17.95
CA ALA A 145 -8.81 -9.78 18.61
C ALA A 145 -9.94 -10.23 17.65
N ARG A 146 -10.11 -11.53 17.52
CA ARG A 146 -11.20 -12.14 16.73
C ARG A 146 -12.34 -12.56 17.62
#